data_29a0e859b27f59f78ecb3e441be20123
#
_entry.id   29a0e859b27f59f78ecb3e441be20123
#
_cell.length_a   1.000
_cell.length_b   1.000
_cell.length_c   1.000
_cell.angle_alpha   90.00
_cell.angle_beta   90.00
_cell.angle_gamma   90.00
#
_symmetry.space_group_name_H-M   'P 1'
#
loop_
_entity.id
_entity.type
_entity.pdbx_description
1 polymer ?
#
loop_
_entity_poly.entity_id
_entity_poly.type
_entity_poly.pdbx_seq_one_letter_code
_entity_poly.pdbx_strand_id
1 'polypeptide(L)'
;CAITFDDGWRDNLEFALPVLQQQQVPATVFAVTDWVGTRYRFWPNRIQSLIAQLGPDWWQNPALGSLHELAPDIRSNDADAIAALIDNCKHLSDADLHALLDQCEASLPPQNDSEPDLMSWQELEQLQDSGVFDIASHGCSHTRLTEALDPAQCEYEVRESKLRLEQQLDGSSPLFCYPNGDVSSEALTQVREHYRAAVTTRMGINDVRSDRHQLMRVAVQESNSNTGLAFRARLSGRWS
;
A
#
# COMPACT_ATOMS: atom_id res chain seq x y z
N CYS A 1 -9.57 19.28 -3.45
CA CYS A 1 -8.82 18.05 -3.74
C CYS A 1 -7.92 17.77 -2.53
N ALA A 2 -7.86 16.53 -2.08
CA ALA A 2 -6.92 16.07 -1.07
C ALA A 2 -5.96 15.06 -1.71
N ILE A 3 -4.69 15.12 -1.36
CA ILE A 3 -3.68 14.17 -1.81
C ILE A 3 -3.51 13.10 -0.72
N THR A 4 -3.45 11.84 -1.12
CA THR A 4 -3.25 10.73 -0.20
C THR A 4 -2.19 9.77 -0.73
N PHE A 5 -1.43 9.20 0.20
CA PHE A 5 -0.45 8.15 -0.05
C PHE A 5 -0.75 6.96 0.87
N ASP A 6 -0.65 5.76 0.36
CA ASP A 6 -0.91 4.54 1.12
C ASP A 6 0.41 3.90 1.60
N ASP A 7 0.30 2.94 2.53
CA ASP A 7 1.34 2.04 3.02
C ASP A 7 2.41 2.64 3.95
N GLY A 8 2.71 3.92 3.82
CA GLY A 8 3.78 4.55 4.62
C GLY A 8 5.17 4.37 4.02
N TRP A 9 5.29 4.37 2.69
CA TRP A 9 6.55 4.28 1.97
C TRP A 9 7.51 5.43 2.31
N ARG A 10 8.79 5.11 2.43
CA ARG A 10 9.85 6.08 2.75
C ARG A 10 10.05 7.13 1.65
N ASP A 11 9.73 6.80 0.41
CA ASP A 11 9.75 7.71 -0.72
C ASP A 11 8.83 8.93 -0.54
N ASN A 12 7.78 8.81 0.28
CA ASN A 12 6.93 9.95 0.63
C ASN A 12 7.70 11.02 1.42
N LEU A 13 8.60 10.60 2.30
CA LEU A 13 9.50 11.52 3.02
C LEU A 13 10.59 12.06 2.09
N GLU A 14 11.19 11.21 1.27
CA GLU A 14 12.36 11.57 0.46
C GLU A 14 12.00 12.43 -0.75
N PHE A 15 10.89 12.12 -1.43
CA PHE A 15 10.54 12.76 -2.70
C PHE A 15 9.26 13.58 -2.65
N ALA A 16 8.20 13.12 -1.96
CA ALA A 16 6.94 13.86 -1.92
C ALA A 16 7.01 15.07 -0.97
N LEU A 17 7.60 14.92 0.22
CA LEU A 17 7.67 16.00 1.21
C LEU A 17 8.30 17.28 0.66
N PRO A 18 9.51 17.27 0.06
CA PRO A 18 10.12 18.52 -0.41
C PRO A 18 9.25 19.26 -1.43
N VAL A 19 8.59 18.54 -2.31
CA VAL A 19 7.71 19.12 -3.34
C VAL A 19 6.44 19.72 -2.72
N LEU A 20 5.77 18.96 -1.87
CA LEU A 20 4.51 19.40 -1.24
C LEU A 20 4.74 20.54 -0.25
N GLN A 21 5.85 20.52 0.48
CA GLN A 21 6.24 21.59 1.38
C GLN A 21 6.56 22.88 0.62
N GLN A 22 7.29 22.81 -0.49
CA GLN A 22 7.55 23.97 -1.35
C GLN A 22 6.26 24.57 -1.92
N GLN A 23 5.29 23.73 -2.27
CA GLN A 23 4.02 24.17 -2.84
C GLN A 23 2.94 24.47 -1.79
N GLN A 24 3.21 24.23 -0.51
CA GLN A 24 2.25 24.35 0.60
C GLN A 24 0.96 23.57 0.34
N VAL A 25 1.08 22.34 -0.21
CA VAL A 25 -0.05 21.45 -0.52
C VAL A 25 -0.15 20.37 0.54
N PRO A 26 -1.25 20.32 1.31
CA PRO A 26 -1.43 19.29 2.33
C PRO A 26 -1.69 17.92 1.72
N ALA A 27 -1.22 16.86 2.42
CA ALA A 27 -1.44 15.48 2.07
C ALA A 27 -1.65 14.62 3.31
N THR A 28 -2.13 13.39 3.12
CA THR A 28 -2.26 12.38 4.17
C THR A 28 -1.51 11.12 3.77
N VAL A 29 -0.71 10.58 4.67
CA VAL A 29 -0.13 9.23 4.54
C VAL A 29 -0.94 8.27 5.41
N PHE A 30 -1.41 7.17 4.82
CA PHE A 30 -2.03 6.06 5.52
C PHE A 30 -0.97 4.99 5.80
N ALA A 31 -0.59 4.82 7.06
CA ALA A 31 0.48 3.92 7.48
C ALA A 31 -0.06 2.56 7.96
N VAL A 32 0.64 1.49 7.62
CA VAL A 32 0.40 0.12 8.11
C VAL A 32 1.18 -0.06 9.41
N THR A 33 0.50 -0.06 10.55
CA THR A 33 1.14 0.19 11.85
C THR A 33 2.04 -0.92 12.36
N ASP A 34 1.83 -2.19 11.96
CA ASP A 34 2.71 -3.32 12.32
C ASP A 34 4.04 -3.28 11.59
N TRP A 35 4.10 -2.59 10.45
CA TRP A 35 5.27 -2.59 9.58
C TRP A 35 6.13 -1.34 9.72
N VAL A 36 5.62 -0.30 10.38
CA VAL A 36 6.38 0.92 10.68
C VAL A 36 7.66 0.58 11.43
N GLY A 37 8.80 1.01 10.89
CA GLY A 37 10.12 0.79 11.48
C GLY A 37 10.63 -0.65 11.38
N THR A 38 9.97 -1.51 10.63
CA THR A 38 10.41 -2.89 10.37
C THR A 38 11.09 -3.01 9.01
N ARG A 39 11.68 -4.17 8.74
CA ARG A 39 12.19 -4.54 7.41
C ARG A 39 11.16 -5.29 6.57
N TYR A 40 9.89 -5.12 6.88
CA TYR A 40 8.82 -5.71 6.08
C TYR A 40 8.89 -5.20 4.65
N ARG A 41 8.70 -6.12 3.72
CA ARG A 41 8.60 -5.83 2.29
C ARG A 41 7.27 -6.35 1.76
N PHE A 42 6.56 -5.52 1.05
CA PHE A 42 5.37 -5.96 0.33
C PHE A 42 5.70 -7.07 -0.66
N TRP A 43 4.84 -8.04 -0.78
CA TRP A 43 5.09 -9.21 -1.60
C TRP A 43 5.42 -8.88 -3.08
N PRO A 44 4.86 -7.84 -3.74
CA PRO A 44 5.28 -7.46 -5.08
C PRO A 44 6.75 -7.03 -5.13
N ASN A 45 7.22 -6.31 -4.12
CA ASN A 45 8.61 -5.87 -4.01
C ASN A 45 9.55 -7.05 -3.73
N ARG A 46 9.09 -8.05 -2.95
CA ARG A 46 9.83 -9.29 -2.74
C ARG A 46 10.05 -10.03 -4.07
N ILE A 47 9.00 -10.17 -4.91
CA ILE A 47 9.09 -10.77 -6.24
C ILE A 47 10.10 -9.99 -7.11
N GLN A 48 9.97 -8.67 -7.18
CA GLN A 48 10.89 -7.83 -7.96
C GLN A 48 12.35 -7.99 -7.49
N SER A 49 12.58 -8.03 -6.18
CA SER A 49 13.91 -8.22 -5.60
C SER A 49 14.51 -9.59 -5.94
N LEU A 50 13.71 -10.65 -5.87
CA LEU A 50 14.13 -12.01 -6.24
C LEU A 50 14.53 -12.09 -7.72
N ILE A 51 13.72 -11.51 -8.59
CA ILE A 51 14.00 -11.45 -10.03
C ILE A 51 15.26 -10.61 -10.31
N ALA A 52 15.39 -9.46 -9.67
CA ALA A 52 16.56 -8.58 -9.83
C ALA A 52 17.85 -9.26 -9.37
N GLN A 53 17.82 -10.05 -8.30
CA GLN A 53 18.96 -10.82 -7.80
C GLN A 53 19.45 -11.87 -8.80
N LEU A 54 18.54 -12.50 -9.54
CA LEU A 54 18.85 -13.57 -10.49
C LEU A 54 19.06 -13.08 -11.93
N GLY A 55 18.59 -11.87 -12.23
CA GLY A 55 18.74 -11.25 -13.55
C GLY A 55 17.77 -11.80 -14.61
N PRO A 56 18.10 -11.63 -15.91
CA PRO A 56 17.14 -11.85 -16.99
C PRO A 56 16.69 -13.30 -17.17
N ASP A 57 17.45 -14.26 -16.68
CA ASP A 57 17.16 -15.71 -16.81
C ASP A 57 16.55 -16.31 -15.52
N TRP A 58 15.95 -15.50 -14.66
CA TRP A 58 15.40 -15.89 -13.35
C TRP A 58 14.47 -17.11 -13.41
N TRP A 59 13.69 -17.29 -14.47
CA TRP A 59 12.75 -18.42 -14.65
C TRP A 59 13.44 -19.78 -14.78
N GLN A 60 14.73 -19.80 -15.10
CA GLN A 60 15.53 -21.03 -15.20
C GLN A 60 16.10 -21.45 -13.83
N ASN A 61 16.01 -20.58 -12.83
CA ASN A 61 16.56 -20.89 -11.51
C ASN A 61 15.59 -21.76 -10.71
N PRO A 62 16.03 -22.96 -10.25
CA PRO A 62 15.19 -23.84 -9.47
C PRO A 62 14.61 -23.22 -8.19
N ALA A 63 15.29 -22.25 -7.59
CA ALA A 63 14.81 -21.54 -6.41
C ALA A 63 13.50 -20.78 -6.66
N LEU A 64 13.23 -20.34 -7.90
CA LEU A 64 12.00 -19.66 -8.29
C LEU A 64 11.06 -20.55 -9.14
N GLY A 65 11.30 -21.84 -9.20
CA GLY A 65 10.48 -22.77 -10.01
C GLY A 65 9.00 -22.67 -9.68
N SER A 66 8.63 -22.73 -8.40
CA SER A 66 7.23 -22.62 -7.97
C SER A 66 6.61 -21.24 -8.26
N LEU A 67 7.40 -20.17 -8.22
CA LEU A 67 6.94 -18.84 -8.63
C LEU A 67 6.72 -18.77 -10.15
N HIS A 68 7.64 -19.37 -10.94
CA HIS A 68 7.51 -19.42 -12.39
C HIS A 68 6.33 -20.29 -12.86
N GLU A 69 5.95 -21.33 -12.10
CA GLU A 69 4.76 -22.16 -12.39
C GLU A 69 3.45 -21.35 -12.39
N LEU A 70 3.39 -20.23 -11.67
CA LEU A 70 2.23 -19.33 -11.70
C LEU A 70 2.11 -18.54 -13.01
N ALA A 71 3.19 -18.45 -13.79
CA ALA A 71 3.24 -17.70 -15.04
C ALA A 71 4.27 -18.33 -16.01
N PRO A 72 4.06 -19.57 -16.50
CA PRO A 72 5.06 -20.34 -17.22
C PRO A 72 5.46 -19.74 -18.59
N ASP A 73 4.63 -18.86 -19.12
CA ASP A 73 4.90 -18.15 -20.39
C ASP A 73 5.78 -16.90 -20.20
N ILE A 74 5.97 -16.45 -18.97
CA ILE A 74 6.80 -15.26 -18.65
C ILE A 74 8.27 -15.68 -18.58
N ARG A 75 9.04 -15.19 -19.56
CA ARG A 75 10.47 -15.48 -19.72
C ARG A 75 11.29 -14.20 -19.92
N SER A 76 10.94 -13.17 -19.19
CA SER A 76 11.56 -11.85 -19.26
C SER A 76 11.55 -11.22 -17.86
N ASN A 77 12.38 -10.23 -17.65
CA ASN A 77 12.39 -9.40 -16.44
C ASN A 77 12.03 -7.94 -16.75
N ASP A 78 11.40 -7.67 -17.89
CA ASP A 78 10.86 -6.33 -18.15
C ASP A 78 9.64 -6.02 -17.26
N ALA A 79 9.31 -4.75 -17.18
CA ALA A 79 8.27 -4.27 -16.26
C ALA A 79 6.89 -4.90 -16.53
N ASP A 80 6.54 -5.11 -17.81
CA ASP A 80 5.24 -5.68 -18.19
C ASP A 80 5.16 -7.17 -17.82
N ALA A 81 6.25 -7.93 -18.00
CA ALA A 81 6.35 -9.32 -17.61
C ALA A 81 6.25 -9.48 -16.08
N ILE A 82 6.97 -8.65 -15.33
CA ILE A 82 6.90 -8.66 -13.86
C ILE A 82 5.50 -8.27 -13.39
N ALA A 83 4.87 -7.27 -14.00
CA ALA A 83 3.50 -6.88 -13.66
C ALA A 83 2.50 -8.02 -13.92
N ALA A 84 2.63 -8.75 -15.02
CA ALA A 84 1.79 -9.91 -15.32
C ALA A 84 2.00 -11.06 -14.33
N LEU A 85 3.23 -11.34 -13.91
CA LEU A 85 3.53 -12.32 -12.86
C LEU A 85 2.88 -11.92 -11.53
N ILE A 86 3.04 -10.66 -11.13
CA ILE A 86 2.41 -10.10 -9.92
C ILE A 86 0.89 -10.25 -9.99
N ASP A 87 0.29 -9.99 -11.15
CA ASP A 87 -1.16 -10.13 -11.33
C ASP A 87 -1.63 -11.58 -11.16
N ASN A 88 -0.88 -12.54 -11.69
CA ASN A 88 -1.16 -13.96 -11.50
C ASN A 88 -1.04 -14.38 -10.02
N CYS A 89 -0.11 -13.81 -9.28
CA CYS A 89 0.06 -14.10 -7.84
C CYS A 89 -1.15 -13.68 -6.99
N LYS A 90 -1.95 -12.71 -7.44
CA LYS A 90 -3.15 -12.24 -6.72
C LYS A 90 -4.25 -13.32 -6.56
N HIS A 91 -4.16 -14.42 -7.29
CA HIS A 91 -5.08 -15.55 -7.16
C HIS A 91 -4.79 -16.44 -5.94
N LEU A 92 -3.59 -16.34 -5.37
CA LEU A 92 -3.23 -17.04 -4.13
C LEU A 92 -3.81 -16.33 -2.90
N SER A 93 -4.01 -17.08 -1.82
CA SER A 93 -4.21 -16.46 -0.52
C SER A 93 -2.93 -15.76 -0.05
N ASP A 94 -3.06 -14.73 0.79
CA ASP A 94 -1.89 -14.04 1.34
C ASP A 94 -0.94 -15.00 2.07
N ALA A 95 -1.49 -15.98 2.82
CA ALA A 95 -0.70 -16.97 3.53
C ALA A 95 0.11 -17.88 2.58
N ASP A 96 -0.53 -18.38 1.50
CA ASP A 96 0.14 -19.24 0.51
C ASP A 96 1.21 -18.47 -0.25
N LEU A 97 0.93 -17.23 -0.60
CA LEU A 97 1.88 -16.36 -1.30
C LEU A 97 3.10 -16.04 -0.44
N HIS A 98 2.90 -15.69 0.82
CA HIS A 98 4.02 -15.45 1.73
C HIS A 98 4.86 -16.71 1.95
N ALA A 99 4.23 -17.88 2.15
CA ALA A 99 4.94 -19.15 2.28
C ALA A 99 5.77 -19.49 1.04
N LEU A 100 5.22 -19.25 -0.15
CA LEU A 100 5.93 -19.43 -1.43
C LEU A 100 7.18 -18.53 -1.50
N LEU A 101 7.03 -17.25 -1.18
CA LEU A 101 8.14 -16.29 -1.25
C LEU A 101 9.20 -16.58 -0.18
N ASP A 102 8.80 -16.98 1.03
CA ASP A 102 9.72 -17.41 2.08
C ASP A 102 10.57 -18.61 1.62
N GLN A 103 9.97 -19.56 0.93
CA GLN A 103 10.68 -20.71 0.37
C GLN A 103 11.66 -20.28 -0.75
N CYS A 104 11.25 -19.37 -1.62
CA CYS A 104 12.13 -18.84 -2.67
C CYS A 104 13.34 -18.12 -2.07
N GLU A 105 13.11 -17.23 -1.10
CA GLU A 105 14.16 -16.46 -0.42
C GLU A 105 15.12 -17.38 0.36
N ALA A 106 14.61 -18.39 1.06
CA ALA A 106 15.44 -19.35 1.79
C ALA A 106 16.34 -20.20 0.89
N SER A 107 16.00 -20.32 -0.40
CA SER A 107 16.77 -21.07 -1.40
C SER A 107 17.85 -20.24 -2.09
N LEU A 108 17.96 -18.96 -1.78
CA LEU A 108 18.91 -18.02 -2.35
C LEU A 108 19.88 -17.48 -1.29
N PRO A 109 21.07 -17.00 -1.69
CA PRO A 109 21.92 -16.25 -0.78
C PRO A 109 21.17 -15.05 -0.20
N PRO A 110 21.38 -14.72 1.10
CA PRO A 110 20.74 -13.55 1.68
C PRO A 110 21.14 -12.29 0.90
N GLN A 111 20.14 -11.45 0.64
CA GLN A 111 20.40 -10.14 0.05
C GLN A 111 21.14 -9.26 1.07
N ASN A 112 22.03 -8.42 0.60
CA ASN A 112 22.66 -7.40 1.44
C ASN A 112 21.58 -6.51 2.04
N ASP A 113 21.78 -6.08 3.28
CA ASP A 113 20.88 -5.21 4.03
C ASP A 113 20.58 -3.93 3.24
N SER A 114 19.46 -3.93 2.52
CA SER A 114 18.90 -2.69 1.98
C SER A 114 18.23 -1.90 3.11
N GLU A 115 18.23 -0.59 2.98
CA GLU A 115 17.43 0.28 3.84
C GLU A 115 15.95 -0.18 3.84
N PRO A 116 15.23 -0.02 4.96
CA PRO A 116 13.80 -0.31 5.00
C PRO A 116 13.03 0.48 3.93
N ASP A 117 12.11 -0.18 3.25
CA ASP A 117 11.24 0.46 2.24
C ASP A 117 10.19 1.37 2.90
N LEU A 118 9.80 1.06 4.13
CA LEU A 118 8.78 1.78 4.90
C LEU A 118 9.41 2.69 5.94
N MET A 119 8.71 3.77 6.26
CA MET A 119 9.14 4.74 7.27
C MET A 119 9.13 4.13 8.67
N SER A 120 10.07 4.57 9.50
CA SER A 120 10.07 4.40 10.96
C SER A 120 9.07 5.36 11.63
N TRP A 121 8.74 5.13 12.90
CA TRP A 121 7.93 6.05 13.69
C TRP A 121 8.54 7.44 13.77
N GLN A 122 9.85 7.55 13.89
CA GLN A 122 10.57 8.82 13.89
C GLN A 122 10.45 9.55 12.54
N GLU A 123 10.47 8.82 11.43
CA GLU A 123 10.30 9.40 10.10
C GLU A 123 8.84 9.83 9.84
N LEU A 124 7.85 9.09 10.36
CA LEU A 124 6.45 9.51 10.33
C LEU A 124 6.23 10.77 11.18
N GLU A 125 6.83 10.88 12.37
CA GLU A 125 6.81 12.07 13.19
C GLU A 125 7.45 13.27 12.46
N GLN A 126 8.62 13.08 11.85
CA GLN A 126 9.27 14.10 11.02
C GLN A 126 8.36 14.57 9.87
N LEU A 127 7.66 13.63 9.23
CA LEU A 127 6.73 13.93 8.15
C LEU A 127 5.56 14.78 8.65
N GLN A 128 4.98 14.43 9.81
CA GLN A 128 3.90 15.17 10.46
C GLN A 128 4.35 16.56 10.90
N ASP A 129 5.53 16.68 11.50
CA ASP A 129 6.11 17.96 11.97
C ASP A 129 6.40 18.95 10.83
N SER A 130 6.44 18.47 9.59
CA SER A 130 6.55 19.32 8.41
C SER A 130 5.38 20.29 8.24
N GLY A 131 4.23 20.00 8.86
CA GLY A 131 3.00 20.80 8.81
C GLY A 131 2.23 20.70 7.49
N VAL A 132 2.66 19.83 6.56
CA VAL A 132 1.94 19.57 5.30
C VAL A 132 1.44 18.13 5.19
N PHE A 133 1.84 17.25 6.10
CA PHE A 133 1.36 15.87 6.14
C PHE A 133 0.57 15.56 7.41
N ASP A 134 -0.56 14.91 7.23
CA ASP A 134 -1.26 14.17 8.27
C ASP A 134 -0.92 12.70 8.18
N ILE A 135 -0.80 12.00 9.33
CA ILE A 135 -0.62 10.56 9.39
C ILE A 135 -1.91 9.91 9.84
N ALA A 136 -2.36 8.90 9.11
CA ALA A 136 -3.62 8.19 9.31
C ALA A 136 -3.43 6.67 9.17
N SER A 137 -4.49 5.89 9.41
CA SER A 137 -4.40 4.43 9.49
C SER A 137 -4.66 3.75 8.14
N HIS A 138 -3.83 2.72 7.85
CA HIS A 138 -4.04 1.72 6.80
C HIS A 138 -4.18 0.29 7.37
N GLY A 139 -4.73 0.16 8.58
CA GLY A 139 -4.79 -1.09 9.31
C GLY A 139 -3.51 -1.42 10.08
N CYS A 140 -3.50 -2.57 10.74
CA CYS A 140 -2.32 -3.08 11.42
C CYS A 140 -1.38 -3.77 10.46
N SER A 141 -1.87 -4.78 9.73
CA SER A 141 -1.06 -5.69 8.92
C SER A 141 -1.37 -5.66 7.42
N HIS A 142 -2.11 -4.65 6.96
CA HIS A 142 -2.61 -4.54 5.58
C HIS A 142 -3.53 -5.70 5.17
N THR A 143 -4.16 -6.36 6.15
CA THR A 143 -5.11 -7.44 5.91
C THR A 143 -6.35 -6.92 5.14
N ARG A 144 -6.77 -7.67 4.12
CA ARG A 144 -7.98 -7.36 3.35
C ARG A 144 -9.23 -7.53 4.19
N LEU A 145 -10.01 -6.49 4.35
CA LEU A 145 -11.21 -6.46 5.21
C LEU A 145 -12.46 -7.02 4.47
N THR A 146 -12.36 -8.26 4.02
CA THR A 146 -13.41 -8.96 3.26
C THR A 146 -14.48 -9.56 4.16
N GLU A 147 -15.61 -9.98 3.58
CA GLU A 147 -16.67 -10.69 4.32
C GLU A 147 -16.25 -12.06 4.89
N ALA A 148 -15.13 -12.62 4.43
CA ALA A 148 -14.57 -13.87 4.93
C ALA A 148 -13.64 -13.69 6.14
N LEU A 149 -13.26 -12.45 6.47
CA LEU A 149 -12.37 -12.16 7.60
C LEU A 149 -13.12 -12.38 8.93
N ASP A 150 -12.44 -13.00 9.89
CA ASP A 150 -12.96 -13.15 11.25
C ASP A 150 -13.26 -11.79 11.87
N PRO A 151 -14.44 -11.58 12.51
CA PRO A 151 -14.81 -10.31 13.10
C PRO A 151 -13.82 -9.78 14.15
N ALA A 152 -13.24 -10.65 14.97
CA ALA A 152 -12.24 -10.23 15.97
C ALA A 152 -10.95 -9.75 15.30
N GLN A 153 -10.54 -10.38 14.19
CA GLN A 153 -9.42 -9.91 13.39
C GLN A 153 -9.73 -8.58 12.70
N CYS A 154 -10.97 -8.41 12.23
CA CYS A 154 -11.40 -7.13 11.64
C CYS A 154 -11.36 -5.99 12.68
N GLU A 155 -11.88 -6.22 13.88
CA GLU A 155 -11.79 -5.26 14.99
C GLU A 155 -10.34 -4.93 15.33
N TYR A 156 -9.46 -5.93 15.40
CA TYR A 156 -8.04 -5.75 15.66
C TYR A 156 -7.39 -4.83 14.61
N GLU A 157 -7.59 -5.11 13.32
CA GLU A 157 -7.02 -4.30 12.23
C GLU A 157 -7.46 -2.84 12.30
N VAL A 158 -8.73 -2.60 12.58
CA VAL A 158 -9.32 -1.25 12.56
C VAL A 158 -9.00 -0.48 13.85
N ARG A 159 -9.28 -1.08 15.01
CA ARG A 159 -9.16 -0.40 16.30
C ARG A 159 -7.71 -0.28 16.76
N GLU A 160 -6.94 -1.37 16.67
CA GLU A 160 -5.57 -1.38 17.19
C GLU A 160 -4.65 -0.47 16.39
N SER A 161 -4.84 -0.38 15.07
CA SER A 161 -4.06 0.55 14.24
C SER A 161 -4.26 2.02 14.67
N LYS A 162 -5.48 2.40 15.05
CA LYS A 162 -5.75 3.73 15.60
C LYS A 162 -5.02 3.96 16.92
N LEU A 163 -5.14 3.01 17.85
CA LEU A 163 -4.51 3.12 19.17
C LEU A 163 -2.99 3.27 19.07
N ARG A 164 -2.36 2.54 18.16
CA ARG A 164 -0.90 2.64 17.94
C ARG A 164 -0.49 4.00 17.39
N LEU A 165 -1.23 4.52 16.41
CA LEU A 165 -0.98 5.88 15.90
C LEU A 165 -1.12 6.93 17.01
N GLU A 166 -2.18 6.84 17.82
CA GLU A 166 -2.40 7.77 18.95
C GLU A 166 -1.35 7.64 20.07
N GLN A 167 -0.73 6.48 20.22
CA GLN A 167 0.36 6.25 21.18
C GLN A 167 1.71 6.75 20.70
N GLN A 168 1.96 6.71 19.41
CA GLN A 168 3.25 6.99 18.81
C GLN A 168 3.38 8.41 18.25
N LEU A 169 2.27 9.03 17.89
CA LEU A 169 2.24 10.34 17.22
C LEU A 169 1.29 11.30 17.94
N ASP A 170 1.73 12.52 18.14
CA ASP A 170 0.87 13.59 18.66
C ASP A 170 -0.13 14.04 17.58
N GLY A 171 -1.44 13.74 17.78
CA GLY A 171 -2.50 14.24 16.92
C GLY A 171 -2.63 13.54 15.58
N SER A 172 -2.50 12.21 15.56
CA SER A 172 -2.80 11.41 14.35
C SER A 172 -4.19 11.69 13.78
N SER A 173 -4.30 11.66 12.45
CA SER A 173 -5.55 11.98 11.76
C SER A 173 -6.59 10.85 11.95
N PRO A 174 -7.84 11.16 12.31
CA PRO A 174 -8.88 10.16 12.50
C PRO A 174 -9.48 9.67 11.16
N LEU A 175 -8.61 9.34 10.21
CA LEU A 175 -8.95 8.83 8.89
C LEU A 175 -8.47 7.39 8.73
N PHE A 176 -9.18 6.62 7.90
CA PHE A 176 -8.85 5.24 7.57
C PHE A 176 -8.77 5.04 6.06
N CYS A 177 -7.83 4.21 5.61
CA CYS A 177 -7.80 3.71 4.25
C CYS A 177 -7.98 2.18 4.28
N TYR A 178 -8.98 1.66 3.56
CA TYR A 178 -9.19 0.22 3.48
C TYR A 178 -8.10 -0.44 2.66
N PRO A 179 -7.34 -1.43 3.22
CA PRO A 179 -6.37 -2.19 2.46
C PRO A 179 -6.98 -2.81 1.18
N ASN A 180 -6.35 -2.61 0.04
CA ASN A 180 -6.86 -2.97 -1.30
C ASN A 180 -8.26 -2.40 -1.66
N GLY A 181 -8.88 -1.62 -0.78
CA GLY A 181 -10.22 -1.08 -0.95
C GLY A 181 -11.34 -2.05 -0.62
N ASP A 182 -11.04 -3.18 0.01
CA ASP A 182 -12.03 -4.17 0.46
C ASP A 182 -12.79 -3.65 1.69
N VAL A 183 -14.12 -3.66 1.60
CA VAL A 183 -15.02 -3.13 2.62
C VAL A 183 -16.11 -4.15 2.91
N SER A 184 -15.95 -4.94 3.97
CA SER A 184 -17.02 -5.80 4.49
C SER A 184 -18.04 -4.99 5.33
N SER A 185 -19.18 -5.59 5.59
CA SER A 185 -20.19 -5.00 6.49
C SER A 185 -19.66 -4.81 7.90
N GLU A 186 -18.86 -5.75 8.40
CA GLU A 186 -18.19 -5.65 9.69
C GLU A 186 -17.14 -4.53 9.70
N ALA A 187 -16.26 -4.48 8.70
CA ALA A 187 -15.25 -3.43 8.58
C ALA A 187 -15.87 -2.03 8.53
N LEU A 188 -16.97 -1.87 7.78
CA LEU A 188 -17.66 -0.59 7.70
C LEU A 188 -18.24 -0.17 9.06
N THR A 189 -18.74 -1.13 9.85
CA THR A 189 -19.26 -0.88 11.21
C THR A 189 -18.13 -0.42 12.13
N GLN A 190 -17.03 -1.15 12.18
CA GLN A 190 -15.85 -0.82 12.99
C GLN A 190 -15.23 0.53 12.60
N VAL A 191 -15.09 0.80 11.30
CA VAL A 191 -14.53 2.06 10.81
C VAL A 191 -15.44 3.26 11.15
N ARG A 192 -16.76 3.10 11.09
CA ARG A 192 -17.70 4.15 11.50
C ARG A 192 -17.64 4.48 12.99
N GLU A 193 -17.31 3.50 13.81
CA GLU A 193 -17.18 3.67 15.27
C GLU A 193 -15.87 4.42 15.62
N HIS A 194 -14.77 4.07 14.95
CA HIS A 194 -13.44 4.52 15.36
C HIS A 194 -12.91 5.71 14.56
N TYR A 195 -13.37 5.91 13.32
CA TYR A 195 -12.81 6.92 12.42
C TYR A 195 -13.85 7.92 11.93
N ARG A 196 -13.39 9.10 11.60
CA ARG A 196 -14.22 10.21 11.16
C ARG A 196 -14.62 10.10 9.69
N ALA A 197 -13.74 9.55 8.87
CA ALA A 197 -13.95 9.25 7.46
C ALA A 197 -13.02 8.15 6.99
N ALA A 198 -13.34 7.53 5.85
CA ALA A 198 -12.47 6.52 5.25
C ALA A 198 -12.50 6.57 3.72
N VAL A 199 -11.37 6.17 3.12
CA VAL A 199 -11.18 6.14 1.67
C VAL A 199 -11.02 4.71 1.18
N THR A 200 -11.48 4.46 -0.04
CA THR A 200 -11.38 3.17 -0.75
C THR A 200 -10.49 3.32 -1.99
N THR A 201 -10.27 2.22 -2.72
CA THR A 201 -9.64 2.24 -4.05
C THR A 201 -10.66 2.46 -5.18
N ARG A 202 -11.96 2.55 -4.87
CA ARG A 202 -12.98 2.80 -5.90
C ARG A 202 -12.74 4.14 -6.58
N MET A 203 -12.67 4.11 -7.91
CA MET A 203 -12.45 5.30 -8.69
C MET A 203 -13.71 6.16 -8.77
N GLY A 204 -13.58 7.45 -8.48
CA GLY A 204 -14.71 8.36 -8.56
C GLY A 204 -14.46 9.73 -7.95
N ILE A 205 -15.47 10.59 -8.10
CA ILE A 205 -15.54 11.92 -7.49
C ILE A 205 -16.61 11.90 -6.42
N ASN A 206 -16.30 12.44 -5.26
CA ASN A 206 -17.25 12.52 -4.15
C ASN A 206 -18.05 13.83 -4.20
N ASP A 207 -19.30 13.76 -3.75
CA ASP A 207 -20.17 14.92 -3.53
C ASP A 207 -20.71 14.92 -2.08
N VAL A 208 -21.57 15.86 -1.75
CA VAL A 208 -22.15 16.02 -0.40
C VAL A 208 -23.04 14.85 0.04
N ARG A 209 -23.40 13.93 -0.86
CA ARG A 209 -24.20 12.73 -0.58
C ARG A 209 -23.34 11.48 -0.46
N SER A 210 -22.05 11.57 -0.78
CA SER A 210 -21.13 10.44 -0.68
C SER A 210 -20.99 9.98 0.77
N ASP A 211 -20.97 8.68 0.99
CA ASP A 211 -20.70 8.11 2.31
C ASP A 211 -19.26 8.42 2.70
N ARG A 212 -19.10 9.22 3.76
CA ARG A 212 -17.77 9.64 4.23
C ARG A 212 -16.88 8.50 4.68
N HIS A 213 -17.43 7.31 4.94
CA HIS A 213 -16.66 6.13 5.30
C HIS A 213 -16.40 5.19 4.12
N GLN A 214 -16.74 5.60 2.91
CA GLN A 214 -16.47 4.89 1.67
C GLN A 214 -16.12 5.85 0.52
N LEU A 215 -15.28 6.85 0.79
CA LEU A 215 -14.93 7.87 -0.20
C LEU A 215 -14.16 7.23 -1.36
N MET A 216 -14.52 7.64 -2.55
CA MET A 216 -13.83 7.26 -3.80
C MET A 216 -12.56 8.09 -3.98
N ARG A 217 -11.60 7.55 -4.70
CA ARG A 217 -10.35 8.24 -5.04
C ARG A 217 -10.08 8.21 -6.54
N VAL A 218 -9.25 9.12 -6.98
CA VAL A 218 -8.68 9.11 -8.33
C VAL A 218 -7.23 8.67 -8.23
N ALA A 219 -6.94 7.45 -8.67
CA ALA A 219 -5.58 6.94 -8.68
C ALA A 219 -4.72 7.71 -9.71
N VAL A 220 -3.59 8.23 -9.27
CA VAL A 220 -2.60 8.96 -10.07
C VAL A 220 -1.30 8.16 -10.05
N GLN A 221 -0.82 7.78 -11.24
CA GLN A 221 0.41 7.00 -11.40
C GLN A 221 1.03 7.29 -12.77
N GLU A 222 2.30 6.99 -12.95
CA GLU A 222 3.03 7.30 -14.18
C GLU A 222 2.34 6.80 -15.44
N SER A 223 1.83 5.57 -15.42
CA SER A 223 1.16 4.95 -16.59
C SER A 223 -0.10 5.68 -17.05
N ASN A 224 -0.73 6.50 -16.21
CA ASN A 224 -2.03 7.12 -16.51
C ASN A 224 -2.08 8.64 -16.37
N SER A 225 -1.03 9.27 -15.88
CA SER A 225 -1.00 10.71 -15.58
C SER A 225 0.38 11.37 -15.80
N ASN A 226 1.21 10.78 -16.65
CA ASN A 226 2.58 11.21 -16.97
C ASN A 226 2.69 12.54 -17.75
N THR A 227 1.58 13.10 -18.23
CA THR A 227 1.52 14.42 -18.86
C THR A 227 0.53 15.33 -18.15
N GLY A 228 0.76 16.66 -18.22
CA GLY A 228 -0.17 17.62 -17.62
C GLY A 228 -1.59 17.53 -18.18
N LEU A 229 -1.76 17.09 -19.44
CA LEU A 229 -3.08 16.88 -20.05
C LEU A 229 -3.75 15.62 -19.48
N ALA A 230 -3.03 14.49 -19.43
CA ALA A 230 -3.52 13.24 -18.86
C ALA A 230 -3.90 13.40 -17.37
N PHE A 231 -3.05 14.07 -16.59
CA PHE A 231 -3.32 14.39 -15.20
C PHE A 231 -4.61 15.21 -15.02
N ARG A 232 -4.78 16.30 -15.80
CA ARG A 232 -6.00 17.13 -15.74
C ARG A 232 -7.25 16.37 -16.19
N ALA A 233 -7.14 15.56 -17.24
CA ALA A 233 -8.25 14.73 -17.71
C ALA A 233 -8.68 13.76 -16.60
N ARG A 234 -7.71 13.14 -15.94
CA ARG A 234 -7.97 12.21 -14.84
C ARG A 234 -8.67 12.90 -13.67
N LEU A 235 -8.18 14.04 -13.20
CA LEU A 235 -8.81 14.79 -12.12
C LEU A 235 -10.20 15.35 -12.49
N SER A 236 -10.52 15.54 -13.78
CA SER A 236 -11.84 16.00 -14.21
C SER A 236 -12.90 14.91 -14.31
N GLY A 237 -12.56 13.65 -13.94
CA GLY A 237 -13.47 12.52 -14.05
C GLY A 237 -13.59 11.93 -15.45
N ARG A 238 -12.73 12.32 -16.37
CA ARG A 238 -12.65 11.74 -17.72
C ARG A 238 -11.64 10.58 -17.69
N TRP A 239 -12.15 9.42 -17.33
CA TRP A 239 -11.41 8.18 -17.38
C TRP A 239 -11.65 7.49 -18.71
N SER A 240 -10.68 7.54 -19.61
CA SER A 240 -10.66 6.71 -20.81
C SER A 240 -9.51 5.73 -20.73
#